data_8394ab8e7b993c37e72ece0c8a64bd98
#
_entry.id   8394ab8e7b993c37e72ece0c8a64bd98
#
_cell.length_a   1.000
_cell.length_b   1.000
_cell.length_c   1.000
_cell.angle_alpha   90.00
_cell.angle_beta   90.00
_cell.angle_gamma   90.00
#
_symmetry.space_group_name_H-M   'P 1'
#
loop_
_entity.id
_entity.type
_entity.pdbx_description
1 polymer ?
#
loop_
_entity_poly.entity_id
_entity_poly.type
_entity_poly.pdbx_seq_one_letter_code
_entity_poly.pdbx_strand_id
1 'polypeptide(L)'
;MKKIKIAFLLVATVLSSTLVSAQGTKEYTVDGIKVIHKYVPKDVISVRLFVEGGTANYSKEKQGIENLTLNLMVDGGTTNMPKLDFKTASEKIGTSFGASTALDYGSISMTCIKAFWDQSWNLFSDAILNPAFSENEYNLLKEQLIANAQQTMADPDGSLDLLARQIAFENKDYAKAYDGTPESLAGISLEDVKNYYKKTLGKKRTFLVVVGNITEEDLTAKIKASLG
;
A
#
# COMPACT_ATOMS: atom_id res chain seq x y z
N MET A 1 43.45 -3.75 47.05
CA MET A 1 43.17 -4.80 46.01
C MET A 1 41.68 -5.12 45.78
N LYS A 2 40.79 -5.13 46.77
CA LYS A 2 39.36 -5.40 46.59
C LYS A 2 38.61 -4.32 45.80
N LYS A 3 38.93 -3.02 45.99
CA LYS A 3 38.28 -1.92 45.28
C LYS A 3 38.58 -1.84 43.76
N ILE A 4 39.75 -2.31 43.33
CA ILE A 4 40.16 -2.35 41.92
C ILE A 4 39.41 -3.48 41.17
N LYS A 5 39.15 -4.63 41.83
CA LYS A 5 38.41 -5.74 41.24
C LYS A 5 36.92 -5.39 40.99
N ILE A 6 36.30 -4.57 41.86
CA ILE A 6 34.92 -4.12 41.72
C ILE A 6 34.79 -3.12 40.57
N ALA A 7 35.76 -2.22 40.43
CA ALA A 7 35.78 -1.26 39.31
C ALA A 7 35.93 -1.95 37.94
N PHE A 8 36.73 -3.01 37.84
CA PHE A 8 36.91 -3.79 36.62
C PHE A 8 35.64 -4.60 36.26
N LEU A 9 34.92 -5.10 37.28
CA LEU A 9 33.65 -5.82 37.06
C LEU A 9 32.52 -4.87 36.58
N LEU A 10 32.48 -3.64 37.08
CA LEU A 10 31.51 -2.62 36.66
C LEU A 10 31.77 -2.11 35.23
N VAL A 11 33.03 -1.99 34.83
CA VAL A 11 33.39 -1.60 33.44
C VAL A 11 33.07 -2.71 32.46
N ALA A 12 33.26 -3.97 32.84
CA ALA A 12 32.93 -5.14 31.99
C ALA A 12 31.40 -5.27 31.76
N THR A 13 30.56 -4.92 32.74
CA THR A 13 29.08 -4.94 32.61
C THR A 13 28.55 -3.78 31.77
N VAL A 14 29.21 -2.63 31.75
CA VAL A 14 28.82 -1.50 30.91
C VAL A 14 29.22 -1.72 29.44
N LEU A 15 30.33 -2.41 29.16
CA LEU A 15 30.72 -2.74 27.78
C LEU A 15 29.87 -3.84 27.14
N SER A 16 29.22 -4.70 27.90
CA SER A 16 28.36 -5.75 27.35
C SER A 16 26.93 -5.30 26.99
N SER A 17 26.53 -4.10 27.35
CA SER A 17 25.21 -3.56 27.05
C SER A 17 25.11 -2.83 25.70
N THR A 18 26.18 -2.75 24.91
CA THR A 18 26.18 -2.01 23.64
C THR A 18 26.02 -2.85 22.37
N LEU A 19 25.71 -4.15 22.48
CA LEU A 19 25.50 -5.03 21.32
C LEU A 19 24.05 -5.46 21.12
N VAL A 20 23.08 -4.68 21.55
CA VAL A 20 21.77 -4.74 20.94
C VAL A 20 21.85 -3.93 19.66
N SER A 21 22.37 -4.53 18.62
CA SER A 21 22.19 -4.06 17.26
C SER A 21 20.69 -4.10 17.00
N ALA A 22 20.01 -2.99 17.22
CA ALA A 22 18.69 -2.77 16.67
C ALA A 22 18.87 -3.00 15.17
N GLN A 23 18.31 -4.10 14.64
CA GLN A 23 18.25 -4.33 13.20
C GLN A 23 17.51 -3.15 12.60
N GLY A 24 18.30 -2.15 12.15
CA GLY A 24 17.79 -0.86 11.73
C GLY A 24 16.94 -0.98 10.48
N THR A 25 15.94 -0.15 10.37
CA THR A 25 15.27 0.10 9.11
C THR A 25 16.30 0.65 8.13
N LYS A 26 16.37 0.08 6.92
CA LYS A 26 17.26 0.54 5.84
C LYS A 26 16.42 1.28 4.81
N GLU A 27 17.00 2.31 4.22
CA GLU A 27 16.45 3.04 3.10
C GLU A 27 17.46 2.99 1.95
N TYR A 28 17.00 2.59 0.75
CA TYR A 28 17.82 2.51 -0.45
C TYR A 28 16.93 2.63 -1.70
N THR A 29 17.54 2.72 -2.87
CA THR A 29 16.84 2.85 -4.15
C THR A 29 17.23 1.70 -5.08
N VAL A 30 16.23 1.09 -5.73
CA VAL A 30 16.40 0.04 -6.74
C VAL A 30 15.68 0.48 -8.01
N ASP A 31 16.43 0.67 -9.09
CA ASP A 31 15.92 1.08 -10.42
C ASP A 31 14.96 2.29 -10.38
N GLY A 32 15.26 3.24 -9.48
CA GLY A 32 14.49 4.47 -9.29
C GLY A 32 13.32 4.35 -8.32
N ILE A 33 13.05 3.17 -7.75
CA ILE A 33 12.05 2.95 -6.70
C ILE A 33 12.73 3.07 -5.34
N LYS A 34 12.26 3.98 -4.49
CA LYS A 34 12.67 4.08 -3.09
C LYS A 34 12.14 2.88 -2.31
N VAL A 35 12.99 2.25 -1.51
CA VAL A 35 12.66 1.09 -0.67
C VAL A 35 12.99 1.40 0.78
N ILE A 36 12.03 1.20 1.66
CA ILE A 36 12.19 1.21 3.11
C ILE A 36 12.04 -0.23 3.59
N HIS A 37 13.13 -0.83 4.07
CA HIS A 37 13.18 -2.25 4.39
C HIS A 37 13.56 -2.48 5.84
N LYS A 38 12.82 -3.35 6.52
CA LYS A 38 13.15 -3.85 7.85
C LYS A 38 13.15 -5.38 7.86
N TYR A 39 14.32 -5.96 8.04
CA TYR A 39 14.43 -7.40 8.27
C TYR A 39 13.85 -7.77 9.63
N VAL A 40 12.95 -8.76 9.65
CA VAL A 40 12.38 -9.35 10.88
C VAL A 40 12.35 -10.87 10.69
N PRO A 41 13.00 -11.68 11.55
CA PRO A 41 13.10 -13.13 11.38
C PRO A 41 11.80 -13.85 11.79
N LYS A 42 10.71 -13.54 11.09
CA LYS A 42 9.39 -14.17 11.24
C LYS A 42 8.89 -14.65 9.89
N ASP A 43 8.09 -15.71 9.87
CA ASP A 43 7.60 -16.33 8.64
C ASP A 43 6.50 -15.53 7.91
N VAL A 44 6.22 -14.32 8.35
CA VAL A 44 5.29 -13.40 7.70
C VAL A 44 6.07 -12.24 7.08
N ILE A 45 5.79 -11.94 5.82
CA ILE A 45 6.33 -10.78 5.10
C ILE A 45 5.16 -9.87 4.72
N SER A 46 5.30 -8.60 5.07
CA SER A 46 4.36 -7.55 4.68
C SER A 46 5.04 -6.58 3.73
N VAL A 47 4.38 -6.31 2.61
CA VAL A 47 4.81 -5.37 1.57
C VAL A 47 3.73 -4.33 1.39
N ARG A 48 4.13 -3.08 1.24
CA ARG A 48 3.22 -2.01 0.87
C ARG A 48 3.87 -1.07 -0.16
N LEU A 49 3.22 -0.93 -1.30
CA LEU A 49 3.54 0.09 -2.29
C LEU A 49 2.71 1.32 -1.98
N PHE A 50 3.36 2.42 -1.68
CA PHE A 50 2.72 3.72 -1.48
C PHE A 50 2.73 4.53 -2.77
N VAL A 51 1.65 5.25 -3.01
CA VAL A 51 1.50 6.25 -4.08
C VAL A 51 1.36 7.61 -3.40
N GLU A 52 2.29 8.51 -3.65
CA GLU A 52 2.34 9.83 -3.01
C GLU A 52 1.30 10.79 -3.57
N GLY A 53 0.80 11.66 -2.71
CA GLY A 53 -0.03 12.82 -3.05
C GLY A 53 -1.51 12.70 -2.67
N GLY A 54 -2.07 11.48 -2.55
CA GLY A 54 -3.44 11.30 -2.06
C GLY A 54 -4.45 12.25 -2.74
N THR A 55 -5.17 13.03 -1.92
CA THR A 55 -6.21 13.97 -2.41
C THR A 55 -5.68 15.09 -3.32
N ALA A 56 -4.38 15.38 -3.32
CA ALA A 56 -3.77 16.34 -4.24
C ALA A 56 -3.66 15.82 -5.69
N ASN A 57 -3.85 14.53 -5.92
CA ASN A 57 -3.68 13.91 -7.24
C ASN A 57 -4.87 14.10 -8.19
N TYR A 58 -6.02 14.52 -7.69
CA TYR A 58 -7.28 14.60 -8.44
C TYR A 58 -8.11 15.84 -8.08
N SER A 59 -9.02 16.21 -8.96
CA SER A 59 -9.94 17.33 -8.72
C SER A 59 -11.12 16.93 -7.82
N LYS A 60 -11.92 17.92 -7.39
CA LYS A 60 -13.09 17.69 -6.54
C LYS A 60 -14.14 16.79 -7.24
N GLU A 61 -14.27 16.87 -8.54
CA GLU A 61 -15.21 16.07 -9.33
C GLU A 61 -14.79 14.60 -9.46
N LYS A 62 -13.50 14.30 -9.17
CA LYS A 62 -12.92 12.96 -9.27
C LYS A 62 -12.53 12.39 -7.90
N GLN A 63 -13.14 12.86 -6.81
CA GLN A 63 -12.98 12.28 -5.47
C GLN A 63 -13.31 10.79 -5.50
N GLY A 64 -12.46 9.97 -4.87
CA GLY A 64 -12.58 8.52 -4.86
C GLY A 64 -11.93 7.80 -6.05
N ILE A 65 -11.37 8.52 -7.05
CA ILE A 65 -10.72 7.86 -8.20
C ILE A 65 -9.52 7.02 -7.78
N GLU A 66 -8.74 7.47 -6.80
CA GLU A 66 -7.62 6.70 -6.27
C GLU A 66 -8.11 5.41 -5.60
N ASN A 67 -9.16 5.51 -4.77
CA ASN A 67 -9.78 4.37 -4.11
C ASN A 67 -10.29 3.34 -5.12
N LEU A 68 -11.06 3.78 -6.12
CA LEU A 68 -11.57 2.92 -7.19
C LEU A 68 -10.42 2.26 -7.98
N THR A 69 -9.37 3.04 -8.33
CA THR A 69 -8.23 2.52 -9.10
C THR A 69 -7.44 1.46 -8.33
N LEU A 70 -7.04 1.77 -7.09
CA LEU A 70 -6.20 0.86 -6.32
C LEU A 70 -6.93 -0.43 -5.92
N ASN A 71 -8.23 -0.35 -5.62
CA ASN A 71 -9.04 -1.55 -5.37
C ASN A 71 -9.20 -2.40 -6.63
N LEU A 72 -9.44 -1.80 -7.80
CA LEU A 72 -9.50 -2.56 -9.07
C LEU A 72 -8.18 -3.27 -9.39
N MET A 73 -7.04 -2.72 -9.00
CA MET A 73 -5.73 -3.37 -9.22
C MET A 73 -5.58 -4.65 -8.41
N VAL A 74 -6.11 -4.71 -7.19
CA VAL A 74 -5.95 -5.87 -6.31
C VAL A 74 -7.12 -6.86 -6.36
N ASP A 75 -8.32 -6.38 -6.72
CA ASP A 75 -9.54 -7.19 -6.73
C ASP A 75 -10.09 -7.45 -8.13
N GLY A 76 -9.65 -6.72 -9.15
CA GLY A 76 -10.19 -6.81 -10.51
C GLY A 76 -9.56 -7.89 -11.38
N GLY A 77 -8.53 -8.59 -10.89
CA GLY A 77 -7.71 -9.49 -11.70
C GLY A 77 -6.68 -8.73 -12.56
N THR A 78 -5.89 -9.50 -13.31
CA THR A 78 -4.84 -8.97 -14.19
C THR A 78 -5.11 -9.34 -15.66
N THR A 79 -4.37 -8.75 -16.59
CA THR A 79 -4.45 -9.15 -18.01
C THR A 79 -3.98 -10.58 -18.24
N ASN A 80 -3.19 -11.13 -17.30
CA ASN A 80 -2.68 -12.50 -17.35
C ASN A 80 -3.55 -13.50 -16.60
N MET A 81 -4.39 -13.03 -15.66
CA MET A 81 -5.16 -13.88 -14.76
C MET A 81 -6.52 -13.25 -14.43
N PRO A 82 -7.65 -13.87 -14.82
CA PRO A 82 -8.97 -13.38 -14.43
C PRO A 82 -9.13 -13.31 -12.91
N LYS A 83 -10.03 -12.45 -12.43
CA LYS A 83 -10.28 -12.21 -11.00
C LYS A 83 -10.41 -13.48 -10.16
N LEU A 84 -11.24 -14.42 -10.61
CA LEU A 84 -11.49 -15.66 -9.86
C LEU A 84 -10.23 -16.50 -9.71
N ASP A 85 -9.44 -16.61 -10.78
CA ASP A 85 -8.18 -17.36 -10.79
C ASP A 85 -7.12 -16.68 -9.92
N PHE A 86 -7.02 -15.33 -10.01
CA PHE A 86 -6.13 -14.54 -9.17
C PHE A 86 -6.45 -14.70 -7.68
N LYS A 87 -7.74 -14.62 -7.33
CA LYS A 87 -8.20 -14.82 -5.96
C LYS A 87 -7.93 -16.24 -5.47
N THR A 88 -8.28 -17.25 -6.27
CA THR A 88 -8.01 -18.66 -5.96
C THR A 88 -6.51 -18.93 -5.78
N ALA A 89 -5.66 -18.37 -6.64
CA ALA A 89 -4.21 -18.51 -6.54
C ALA A 89 -3.66 -17.88 -5.24
N SER A 90 -4.15 -16.70 -4.87
CA SER A 90 -3.72 -16.01 -3.63
C SER A 90 -4.20 -16.73 -2.37
N GLU A 91 -5.45 -17.18 -2.33
CA GLU A 91 -6.02 -17.93 -1.21
C GLU A 91 -5.31 -19.26 -0.98
N LYS A 92 -4.98 -19.98 -2.05
CA LYS A 92 -4.28 -21.27 -2.00
C LYS A 92 -2.91 -21.19 -1.32
N ILE A 93 -2.24 -20.07 -1.40
CA ILE A 93 -0.92 -19.82 -0.78
C ILE A 93 -1.02 -18.94 0.48
N GLY A 94 -2.24 -18.64 0.95
CA GLY A 94 -2.46 -17.81 2.15
C GLY A 94 -1.96 -16.38 2.01
N THR A 95 -1.96 -15.83 0.79
CA THR A 95 -1.56 -14.44 0.52
C THR A 95 -2.80 -13.56 0.49
N SER A 96 -2.73 -12.43 1.20
CA SER A 96 -3.75 -11.40 1.19
C SER A 96 -3.26 -10.13 0.51
N PHE A 97 -4.15 -9.53 -0.28
CA PHE A 97 -3.95 -8.22 -0.89
C PHE A 97 -4.95 -7.21 -0.33
N GLY A 98 -4.62 -5.94 -0.41
CA GLY A 98 -5.52 -4.87 -0.02
C GLY A 98 -5.10 -3.55 -0.63
N ALA A 99 -6.05 -2.64 -0.73
CA ALA A 99 -5.84 -1.25 -1.10
C ALA A 99 -6.34 -0.34 0.00
N SER A 100 -5.74 0.83 0.15
CA SER A 100 -6.23 1.87 1.05
C SER A 100 -5.86 3.24 0.53
N THR A 101 -6.69 4.22 0.85
CA THR A 101 -6.51 5.63 0.51
C THR A 101 -6.50 6.50 1.75
N ALA A 102 -5.79 7.61 1.67
CA ALA A 102 -5.70 8.62 2.72
C ALA A 102 -5.54 10.03 2.11
N LEU A 103 -5.39 11.03 2.96
CA LEU A 103 -5.25 12.41 2.51
C LEU A 103 -3.98 12.66 1.69
N ASP A 104 -2.86 12.02 2.08
CA ASP A 104 -1.53 12.26 1.49
C ASP A 104 -1.02 11.12 0.62
N TYR A 105 -1.65 9.94 0.67
CA TYR A 105 -1.19 8.77 -0.07
C TYR A 105 -2.33 7.77 -0.35
N GLY A 106 -2.14 7.01 -1.41
CA GLY A 106 -2.79 5.72 -1.61
C GLY A 106 -1.80 4.59 -1.37
N SER A 107 -2.26 3.37 -1.15
CA SER A 107 -1.36 2.21 -1.05
C SER A 107 -2.01 0.90 -1.47
N ILE A 108 -1.16 0.02 -1.98
CA ILE A 108 -1.46 -1.40 -2.24
C ILE A 108 -0.61 -2.22 -1.29
N SER A 109 -1.21 -3.18 -0.62
CA SER A 109 -0.53 -4.05 0.34
C SER A 109 -0.63 -5.51 -0.04
N MET A 110 0.41 -6.27 0.36
CA MET A 110 0.45 -7.72 0.32
C MET A 110 0.99 -8.23 1.65
N THR A 111 0.35 -9.28 2.18
CA THR A 111 0.89 -10.03 3.31
C THR A 111 0.92 -11.50 2.94
N CYS A 112 2.06 -12.15 3.12
CA CYS A 112 2.26 -13.55 2.77
C CYS A 112 3.14 -14.29 3.79
N ILE A 113 3.13 -15.61 3.71
CA ILE A 113 4.06 -16.49 4.42
C ILE A 113 5.35 -16.60 3.60
N LYS A 114 6.50 -16.57 4.27
CA LYS A 114 7.82 -16.65 3.62
C LYS A 114 7.96 -17.81 2.63
N ALA A 115 7.41 -18.98 2.95
CA ALA A 115 7.45 -20.16 2.08
C ALA A 115 6.83 -19.92 0.70
N PHE A 116 5.92 -18.95 0.57
CA PHE A 116 5.24 -18.62 -0.67
C PHE A 116 5.64 -17.24 -1.20
N TRP A 117 6.75 -16.68 -0.71
CA TRP A 117 7.22 -15.34 -1.08
C TRP A 117 7.29 -15.12 -2.59
N ASP A 118 7.91 -16.04 -3.33
CA ASP A 118 8.11 -15.90 -4.77
C ASP A 118 6.77 -15.87 -5.53
N GLN A 119 5.84 -16.76 -5.17
CA GLN A 119 4.51 -16.81 -5.79
C GLN A 119 3.70 -15.56 -5.45
N SER A 120 3.74 -15.13 -4.19
CA SER A 120 3.04 -13.95 -3.71
C SER A 120 3.57 -12.68 -4.37
N TRP A 121 4.89 -12.54 -4.50
CA TRP A 121 5.52 -11.42 -5.19
C TRP A 121 5.15 -11.37 -6.68
N ASN A 122 5.07 -12.51 -7.34
CA ASN A 122 4.65 -12.55 -8.74
C ASN A 122 3.21 -12.06 -8.91
N LEU A 123 2.28 -12.49 -8.04
CA LEU A 123 0.91 -11.99 -8.04
C LEU A 123 0.85 -10.49 -7.73
N PHE A 124 1.62 -10.03 -6.73
CA PHE A 124 1.69 -8.62 -6.36
C PHE A 124 2.20 -7.73 -7.50
N SER A 125 3.29 -8.12 -8.12
CA SER A 125 3.86 -7.37 -9.24
C SER A 125 2.96 -7.39 -10.47
N ASP A 126 2.27 -8.51 -10.74
CA ASP A 126 1.32 -8.61 -11.84
C ASP A 126 0.09 -7.70 -11.62
N ALA A 127 -0.44 -7.66 -10.40
CA ALA A 127 -1.52 -6.74 -10.04
C ALA A 127 -1.14 -5.25 -10.20
N ILE A 128 0.14 -4.91 -9.96
CA ILE A 128 0.65 -3.54 -10.12
C ILE A 128 0.87 -3.19 -11.59
N LEU A 129 1.49 -4.09 -12.36
CA LEU A 129 1.96 -3.82 -13.72
C LEU A 129 0.90 -4.07 -14.80
N ASN A 130 0.04 -5.05 -14.58
CA ASN A 130 -0.88 -5.58 -15.57
C ASN A 130 -2.34 -5.67 -15.06
N PRO A 131 -2.89 -4.65 -14.36
CA PRO A 131 -4.27 -4.71 -13.92
C PRO A 131 -5.22 -4.81 -15.13
N ALA A 132 -6.22 -5.67 -15.04
CA ALA A 132 -7.13 -5.94 -16.16
C ALA A 132 -8.04 -4.73 -16.47
N PHE A 133 -8.47 -3.97 -15.46
CA PHE A 133 -9.45 -2.89 -15.59
C PHE A 133 -10.63 -3.28 -16.49
N SER A 134 -11.21 -4.48 -16.23
CA SER A 134 -12.36 -4.95 -16.98
C SER A 134 -13.62 -4.14 -16.65
N GLU A 135 -14.48 -3.94 -17.62
CA GLU A 135 -15.68 -3.12 -17.47
C GLU A 135 -16.64 -3.71 -16.43
N ASN A 136 -16.76 -5.04 -16.39
CA ASN A 136 -17.61 -5.74 -15.43
C ASN A 136 -17.16 -5.50 -13.98
N GLU A 137 -15.88 -5.70 -13.69
CA GLU A 137 -15.33 -5.50 -12.33
C GLU A 137 -15.33 -4.02 -11.91
N TYR A 138 -15.08 -3.12 -12.87
CA TYR A 138 -15.21 -1.69 -12.64
C TYR A 138 -16.64 -1.31 -12.25
N ASN A 139 -17.66 -1.77 -12.97
CA ASN A 139 -19.05 -1.45 -12.65
C ASN A 139 -19.46 -1.98 -11.28
N LEU A 140 -19.15 -3.24 -10.97
CA LEU A 140 -19.44 -3.85 -9.67
C LEU A 140 -18.77 -3.10 -8.51
N LEU A 141 -17.48 -2.82 -8.62
CA LEU A 141 -16.76 -2.12 -7.57
C LEU A 141 -17.25 -0.66 -7.40
N LYS A 142 -17.52 0.02 -8.51
CA LYS A 142 -18.05 1.39 -8.49
C LYS A 142 -19.40 1.45 -7.77
N GLU A 143 -20.33 0.53 -8.07
CA GLU A 143 -21.62 0.43 -7.38
C GLU A 143 -21.43 0.18 -5.88
N GLN A 144 -20.52 -0.72 -5.51
CA GLN A 144 -20.20 -1.00 -4.10
C GLN A 144 -19.63 0.24 -3.39
N LEU A 145 -18.71 0.97 -4.03
CA LEU A 145 -18.14 2.19 -3.43
C LEU A 145 -19.18 3.30 -3.28
N ILE A 146 -20.10 3.45 -4.24
CA ILE A 146 -21.23 4.39 -4.13
C ILE A 146 -22.12 4.02 -2.94
N ALA A 147 -22.46 2.75 -2.78
CA ALA A 147 -23.27 2.29 -1.65
C ALA A 147 -22.55 2.53 -0.30
N ASN A 148 -21.25 2.27 -0.23
CA ASN A 148 -20.44 2.54 0.95
C ASN A 148 -20.40 4.03 1.30
N ALA A 149 -20.24 4.90 0.30
CA ALA A 149 -20.24 6.36 0.48
C ALA A 149 -21.60 6.85 0.97
N GLN A 150 -22.71 6.32 0.43
CA GLN A 150 -24.07 6.62 0.91
C GLN A 150 -24.26 6.19 2.37
N GLN A 151 -23.76 5.01 2.76
CA GLN A 151 -23.82 4.53 4.13
C GLN A 151 -23.02 5.42 5.08
N THR A 152 -21.80 5.82 4.70
CA THR A 152 -20.97 6.75 5.49
C THR A 152 -21.65 8.11 5.68
N MET A 153 -22.32 8.62 4.65
CA MET A 153 -23.07 9.88 4.75
C MET A 153 -24.35 9.76 5.60
N ALA A 154 -24.94 8.58 5.68
CA ALA A 154 -26.11 8.31 6.52
C ALA A 154 -25.74 8.05 8.00
N ASP A 155 -24.48 7.68 8.26
CA ASP A 155 -23.96 7.51 9.60
C ASP A 155 -23.60 8.88 10.21
N PRO A 156 -24.12 9.22 11.43
CA PRO A 156 -23.85 10.53 12.04
C PRO A 156 -22.36 10.83 12.25
N ASP A 157 -21.57 9.84 12.70
CA ASP A 157 -20.15 10.02 12.97
C ASP A 157 -19.36 10.18 11.66
N GLY A 158 -19.62 9.35 10.65
CA GLY A 158 -19.01 9.45 9.33
C GLY A 158 -19.34 10.78 8.62
N SER A 159 -20.58 11.22 8.71
CA SER A 159 -21.05 12.50 8.19
C SER A 159 -20.39 13.69 8.90
N LEU A 160 -20.26 13.62 10.23
CA LEU A 160 -19.61 14.64 11.04
C LEU A 160 -18.13 14.82 10.67
N ASP A 161 -17.38 13.74 10.54
CA ASP A 161 -15.96 13.76 10.18
C ASP A 161 -15.74 14.37 8.77
N LEU A 162 -16.58 14.00 7.82
CA LEU A 162 -16.51 14.55 6.48
C LEU A 162 -16.80 16.06 6.48
N LEU A 163 -17.88 16.49 7.14
CA LEU A 163 -18.28 17.89 7.25
C LEU A 163 -17.22 18.73 7.98
N ALA A 164 -16.71 18.24 9.11
CA ALA A 164 -15.66 18.92 9.88
C ALA A 164 -14.42 19.16 9.02
N ARG A 165 -14.00 18.17 8.25
CA ARG A 165 -12.85 18.27 7.32
C ARG A 165 -13.13 19.24 6.18
N GLN A 166 -14.32 19.21 5.58
CA GLN A 166 -14.71 20.12 4.52
C GLN A 166 -14.68 21.58 4.97
N ILE A 167 -15.12 21.86 6.22
CA ILE A 167 -15.10 23.21 6.79
C ILE A 167 -13.67 23.62 7.15
N ALA A 168 -12.92 22.75 7.86
CA ALA A 168 -11.58 23.06 8.33
C ALA A 168 -10.58 23.30 7.18
N PHE A 169 -10.78 22.63 6.04
CA PHE A 169 -9.90 22.67 4.88
C PHE A 169 -10.61 23.22 3.62
N GLU A 170 -11.57 24.11 3.80
CA GLU A 170 -12.30 24.71 2.69
C GLU A 170 -11.35 25.22 1.58
N ASN A 171 -11.64 24.88 0.32
CA ASN A 171 -10.82 25.21 -0.85
C ASN A 171 -9.39 24.62 -0.85
N LYS A 172 -9.11 23.61 -0.02
CA LYS A 172 -7.86 22.85 0.01
C LYS A 172 -8.09 21.40 -0.41
N ASP A 173 -7.02 20.73 -0.81
CA ASP A 173 -7.09 19.32 -1.20
C ASP A 173 -7.61 18.42 -0.08
N TYR A 174 -7.33 18.73 1.17
CA TYR A 174 -7.77 17.99 2.35
C TYR A 174 -9.28 18.08 2.64
N ALA A 175 -10.00 18.99 1.98
CA ALA A 175 -11.46 19.03 2.06
C ALA A 175 -12.13 17.91 1.25
N LYS A 176 -11.38 17.25 0.35
CA LYS A 176 -11.90 16.20 -0.52
C LYS A 176 -12.12 14.89 0.26
N ALA A 177 -13.17 14.16 -0.09
CA ALA A 177 -13.39 12.81 0.39
C ALA A 177 -12.45 11.84 -0.36
N TYR A 178 -11.46 11.29 0.32
CA TYR A 178 -10.50 10.36 -0.31
C TYR A 178 -11.17 9.04 -0.76
N ASP A 179 -12.24 8.62 -0.08
CA ASP A 179 -13.04 7.45 -0.49
C ASP A 179 -14.08 7.79 -1.57
N GLY A 180 -14.27 9.08 -1.87
CA GLY A 180 -15.26 9.59 -2.81
C GLY A 180 -16.60 9.94 -2.17
N THR A 181 -17.43 10.66 -2.94
CA THR A 181 -18.85 10.88 -2.64
C THR A 181 -19.68 10.09 -3.65
N PRO A 182 -20.99 9.83 -3.39
CA PRO A 182 -21.85 9.17 -4.36
C PRO A 182 -21.83 9.86 -5.73
N GLU A 183 -21.86 11.20 -5.75
CA GLU A 183 -21.89 12.00 -6.96
C GLU A 183 -20.55 11.92 -7.71
N SER A 184 -19.43 12.08 -7.01
CA SER A 184 -18.10 12.02 -7.64
C SER A 184 -17.80 10.64 -8.20
N LEU A 185 -18.09 9.58 -7.43
CA LEU A 185 -17.92 8.20 -7.87
C LEU A 185 -18.79 7.87 -9.10
N ALA A 186 -20.06 8.33 -9.12
CA ALA A 186 -20.93 8.17 -10.29
C ALA A 186 -20.34 8.83 -11.55
N GLY A 187 -19.65 9.96 -11.40
CA GLY A 187 -19.01 10.71 -12.50
C GLY A 187 -17.65 10.20 -12.95
N ILE A 188 -17.06 9.19 -12.29
CA ILE A 188 -15.79 8.57 -12.72
C ILE A 188 -16.09 7.53 -13.81
N SER A 189 -15.38 7.58 -14.93
CA SER A 189 -15.43 6.58 -16.00
C SER A 189 -14.29 5.57 -15.88
N LEU A 190 -14.39 4.43 -16.57
CA LEU A 190 -13.29 3.46 -16.65
C LEU A 190 -12.05 4.06 -17.32
N GLU A 191 -12.23 4.97 -18.28
CA GLU A 191 -11.14 5.68 -18.93
C GLU A 191 -10.44 6.63 -17.95
N ASP A 192 -11.17 7.29 -17.05
CA ASP A 192 -10.58 8.10 -15.98
C ASP A 192 -9.67 7.24 -15.07
N VAL A 193 -10.14 6.03 -14.70
CA VAL A 193 -9.36 5.07 -13.89
C VAL A 193 -8.06 4.68 -14.60
N LYS A 194 -8.12 4.31 -15.89
CA LYS A 194 -6.95 3.96 -16.69
C LYS A 194 -5.95 5.12 -16.82
N ASN A 195 -6.46 6.33 -17.00
CA ASN A 195 -5.64 7.54 -17.08
C ASN A 195 -5.02 7.90 -15.73
N TYR A 196 -5.77 7.74 -14.63
CA TYR A 196 -5.26 7.93 -13.28
C TYR A 196 -4.12 6.95 -12.96
N TYR A 197 -4.30 5.67 -13.25
CA TYR A 197 -3.27 4.64 -13.11
C TYR A 197 -1.98 5.02 -13.85
N LYS A 198 -2.08 5.35 -15.15
CA LYS A 198 -0.92 5.74 -15.97
C LYS A 198 -0.19 6.97 -15.44
N LYS A 199 -0.93 7.93 -14.88
CA LYS A 199 -0.38 9.19 -14.38
C LYS A 199 0.31 9.05 -13.03
N THR A 200 -0.21 8.19 -12.14
CA THR A 200 0.16 8.19 -10.71
C THR A 200 1.07 7.05 -10.31
N LEU A 201 0.99 5.89 -10.95
CA LEU A 201 1.83 4.73 -10.62
C LEU A 201 3.19 4.75 -11.34
N GLY A 202 3.90 5.87 -11.28
CA GLY A 202 5.27 5.99 -11.79
C GLY A 202 6.31 5.88 -10.67
N LYS A 203 7.51 5.35 -10.99
CA LYS A 203 8.62 5.12 -10.04
C LYS A 203 8.98 6.34 -9.18
N LYS A 204 8.81 7.56 -9.69
CA LYS A 204 9.12 8.81 -8.98
C LYS A 204 8.06 9.21 -7.93
N ARG A 205 6.92 8.56 -7.95
CA ARG A 205 5.77 8.87 -7.08
C ARG A 205 5.39 7.71 -6.18
N THR A 206 6.18 6.63 -6.24
CA THR A 206 5.92 5.43 -5.46
C THR A 206 7.14 5.04 -4.64
N PHE A 207 6.89 4.44 -3.48
CA PHE A 207 7.94 3.81 -2.69
C PHE A 207 7.41 2.52 -2.06
N LEU A 208 8.32 1.59 -1.81
CA LEU A 208 8.02 0.31 -1.18
C LEU A 208 8.42 0.33 0.29
N VAL A 209 7.54 -0.17 1.15
CA VAL A 209 7.86 -0.53 2.53
C VAL A 209 7.75 -2.04 2.65
N VAL A 210 8.83 -2.69 3.09
CA VAL A 210 8.89 -4.15 3.25
C VAL A 210 9.38 -4.50 4.64
N VAL A 211 8.59 -5.32 5.34
CA VAL A 211 8.91 -5.80 6.68
C VAL A 211 8.75 -7.32 6.71
N GLY A 212 9.80 -8.05 7.08
CA GLY A 212 9.72 -9.51 7.16
C GLY A 212 11.07 -10.20 7.00
N ASN A 213 11.01 -11.52 6.87
CA ASN A 213 12.18 -12.39 6.72
C ASN A 213 12.59 -12.48 5.25
N ILE A 214 13.00 -11.38 4.69
CA ILE A 214 13.59 -11.28 3.35
C ILE A 214 14.87 -10.44 3.44
N THR A 215 15.93 -10.87 2.76
CA THR A 215 17.19 -10.11 2.75
C THR A 215 17.11 -8.92 1.80
N GLU A 216 17.97 -7.93 1.99
CA GLU A 216 18.08 -6.79 1.07
C GLU A 216 18.45 -7.23 -0.34
N GLU A 217 19.33 -8.24 -0.45
CA GLU A 217 19.78 -8.79 -1.71
C GLU A 217 18.64 -9.47 -2.49
N ASP A 218 17.89 -10.37 -1.81
CA ASP A 218 16.74 -11.06 -2.41
C ASP A 218 15.65 -10.08 -2.82
N LEU A 219 15.34 -9.10 -1.96
CA LEU A 219 14.32 -8.08 -2.28
C LEU A 219 14.76 -7.22 -3.48
N THR A 220 16.03 -6.82 -3.52
CA THR A 220 16.60 -6.05 -4.63
C THR A 220 16.51 -6.83 -5.95
N ALA A 221 16.86 -8.12 -5.93
CA ALA A 221 16.75 -8.99 -7.11
C ALA A 221 15.31 -9.10 -7.60
N LYS A 222 14.33 -9.24 -6.69
CA LYS A 222 12.90 -9.30 -7.04
C LYS A 222 12.40 -8.00 -7.67
N ILE A 223 12.74 -6.85 -7.08
CA ILE A 223 12.33 -5.55 -7.62
C ILE A 223 12.89 -5.36 -9.02
N LYS A 224 14.19 -5.64 -9.25
CA LYS A 224 14.83 -5.53 -10.57
C LYS A 224 14.19 -6.43 -11.60
N ALA A 225 13.81 -7.65 -11.22
CA ALA A 225 13.24 -8.63 -12.15
C ALA A 225 11.79 -8.30 -12.57
N SER A 226 11.06 -7.49 -11.79
CA SER A 226 9.63 -7.26 -12.05
C SER A 226 9.25 -5.78 -12.15
N LEU A 227 9.65 -4.94 -11.19
CA LEU A 227 9.26 -3.53 -11.13
C LEU A 227 10.32 -2.57 -11.69
N GLY A 228 11.48 -3.10 -12.06
CA GLY A 228 12.65 -2.39 -12.57
C GLY A 228 12.51 -1.72 -13.94
#